data_02d754cc704070ef81aa4233f8e6d5e2
#
_entry.id   02d754cc704070ef81aa4233f8e6d5e2
#
_cell.length_a   1.000
_cell.length_b   1.000
_cell.length_c   1.000
_cell.angle_alpha   90.00
_cell.angle_beta   90.00
_cell.angle_gamma   90.00
#
_symmetry.space_group_name_H-M   'P 1'
#
loop_
_entity.id
_entity.type
_entity.pdbx_description
1 polymer ?
#
loop_
_entity_poly.entity_id
_entity_poly.type
_entity_poly.pdbx_seq_one_letter_code
_entity_poly.pdbx_strand_id
1 'polypeptide(L)'
;MRHSKRFVELKNKIETDRTFTLKEGIATVKELTNAKFDESAEISVRLGVDPKRSDQMVRGNAVLPHGTGKQKKVLVLTIEKEKEAKKAGADFVGGVDYIEKIRKGWLDFDSVIATPEIMKEVTKLGKILGVRGLMPSPKTGTMTADVEKALNEIKKGKINFKMDKTGNIHGVIGKVSFDDENLCENALEFLRGVLSARPPQVKGTYIRGVSISSTMGPGIRIDTKDIMAAIK
;
A
#
# COMPACT_ATOMS: atom_id res chain seq x y z
N MET A 1 -9.57 22.88 13.08
CA MET A 1 -8.65 22.17 14.02
C MET A 1 -7.43 23.04 14.28
N ARG A 2 -6.95 23.08 15.52
CA ARG A 2 -5.73 23.82 15.86
C ARG A 2 -4.53 22.91 15.61
N HIS A 3 -3.70 23.25 14.63
CA HIS A 3 -2.45 22.52 14.36
C HIS A 3 -1.38 22.81 15.42
N SER A 4 -0.43 21.86 15.62
CA SER A 4 0.72 22.10 16.48
C SER A 4 1.62 23.20 15.91
N LYS A 5 2.36 23.93 16.77
CA LYS A 5 3.30 24.98 16.35
C LYS A 5 4.28 24.45 15.29
N ARG A 6 4.86 23.28 15.53
CA ARG A 6 5.75 22.59 14.59
C ARG A 6 5.13 22.41 13.20
N PHE A 7 3.88 21.92 13.13
CA PHE A 7 3.20 21.69 11.83
C PHE A 7 2.93 23.00 11.10
N VAL A 8 2.59 24.07 11.82
CA VAL A 8 2.37 25.40 11.24
C VAL A 8 3.69 25.94 10.65
N GLU A 9 4.79 25.81 11.38
CA GLU A 9 6.13 26.21 10.90
C GLU A 9 6.52 25.46 9.64
N LEU A 10 6.33 24.13 9.60
CA LEU A 10 6.59 23.31 8.40
C LEU A 10 5.69 23.71 7.23
N LYS A 11 4.41 23.95 7.49
CA LYS A 11 3.47 24.37 6.44
C LYS A 11 3.82 25.75 5.87
N ASN A 12 4.33 26.68 6.68
CA ASN A 12 4.73 28.02 6.22
C ASN A 12 5.98 28.00 5.34
N LYS A 13 6.79 26.92 5.39
CA LYS A 13 7.94 26.73 4.50
C LYS A 13 7.55 26.26 3.10
N ILE A 14 6.32 25.82 2.91
CA ILE A 14 5.81 25.34 1.63
C ILE A 14 4.97 26.46 1.00
N GLU A 15 5.26 26.78 -0.26
CA GLU A 15 4.38 27.60 -1.08
C GLU A 15 3.09 26.82 -1.39
N THR A 16 2.00 27.17 -0.70
CA THR A 16 0.76 26.36 -0.67
C THR A 16 0.10 26.22 -2.05
N ASP A 17 0.33 27.15 -2.95
CA ASP A 17 -0.29 27.18 -4.29
C ASP A 17 0.63 26.62 -5.40
N ARG A 18 1.87 26.27 -5.08
CA ARG A 18 2.81 25.68 -6.02
C ARG A 18 2.57 24.18 -6.16
N THR A 19 2.60 23.68 -7.38
CA THR A 19 2.72 22.25 -7.71
C THR A 19 4.20 21.96 -8.01
N PHE A 20 4.68 20.84 -7.48
CA PHE A 20 6.07 20.41 -7.59
C PHE A 20 6.19 19.27 -8.61
N THR A 21 7.32 19.11 -9.23
CA THR A 21 7.66 17.87 -9.92
C THR A 21 7.83 16.73 -8.91
N LEU A 22 7.76 15.48 -9.36
CA LEU A 22 7.89 14.33 -8.45
C LEU A 22 9.22 14.35 -7.67
N LYS A 23 10.32 14.66 -8.35
CA LYS A 23 11.66 14.73 -7.73
C LYS A 23 11.76 15.86 -6.71
N GLU A 24 11.34 17.07 -7.08
CA GLU A 24 11.33 18.22 -6.17
C GLU A 24 10.44 17.96 -4.96
N GLY A 25 9.26 17.34 -5.16
CA GLY A 25 8.34 17.00 -4.08
C GLY A 25 8.95 16.05 -3.07
N ILE A 26 9.66 15.00 -3.51
CA ILE A 26 10.35 14.05 -2.64
C ILE A 26 11.48 14.74 -1.86
N ALA A 27 12.31 15.54 -2.54
CA ALA A 27 13.37 16.31 -1.88
C ALA A 27 12.80 17.24 -0.79
N THR A 28 11.74 17.98 -1.12
CA THR A 28 11.05 18.85 -0.16
C THR A 28 10.47 18.09 1.03
N VAL A 29 9.86 16.90 0.81
CA VAL A 29 9.37 16.05 1.92
C VAL A 29 10.51 15.69 2.87
N LYS A 30 11.69 15.32 2.35
CA LYS A 30 12.86 14.98 3.17
C LYS A 30 13.39 16.18 3.97
N GLU A 31 13.50 17.35 3.34
CA GLU A 31 13.94 18.58 4.02
C GLU A 31 13.01 18.99 5.17
N LEU A 32 11.72 18.74 5.03
CA LEU A 32 10.72 19.07 6.03
C LEU A 32 10.62 18.04 7.16
N THR A 33 11.28 16.89 7.02
CA THR A 33 11.25 15.84 8.05
C THR A 33 12.10 16.25 9.25
N ASN A 34 11.48 16.29 10.43
CA ASN A 34 12.14 16.68 11.68
C ASN A 34 11.76 15.78 12.87
N ALA A 35 11.17 14.62 12.63
CA ALA A 35 10.85 13.67 13.70
C ALA A 35 12.10 12.90 14.16
N LYS A 36 12.05 12.40 15.42
CA LYS A 36 13.15 11.62 16.01
C LYS A 36 13.20 10.16 15.54
N PHE A 37 12.31 9.74 14.66
CA PHE A 37 12.22 8.41 14.09
C PHE A 37 12.25 8.48 12.56
N ASP A 38 12.59 7.38 11.90
CA ASP A 38 12.57 7.28 10.44
C ASP A 38 11.12 7.25 9.94
N GLU A 39 10.65 8.40 9.44
CA GLU A 39 9.30 8.59 8.93
C GLU A 39 9.08 7.76 7.66
N SER A 40 7.83 7.42 7.39
CA SER A 40 7.45 6.84 6.10
C SER A 40 7.08 7.94 5.12
N ALA A 41 7.51 7.80 3.87
CA ALA A 41 7.01 8.60 2.77
C ALA A 41 5.74 7.97 2.23
N GLU A 42 4.67 8.75 2.16
CA GLU A 42 3.33 8.30 1.76
C GLU A 42 2.85 9.09 0.55
N ILE A 43 2.18 8.41 -0.35
CA ILE A 43 1.54 9.00 -1.52
C ILE A 43 0.03 8.90 -1.40
N SER A 44 -0.66 9.99 -1.68
CA SER A 44 -2.11 10.07 -1.73
C SER A 44 -2.57 10.48 -3.12
N VAL A 45 -3.43 9.68 -3.71
CA VAL A 45 -3.92 9.88 -5.09
C VAL A 45 -5.42 10.12 -5.05
N ARG A 46 -5.86 11.28 -5.51
CA ARG A 46 -7.28 11.60 -5.68
C ARG A 46 -7.76 11.14 -7.05
N LEU A 47 -8.76 10.26 -7.05
CA LEU A 47 -9.32 9.71 -8.28
C LEU A 47 -10.57 10.46 -8.74
N GLY A 48 -10.83 10.40 -10.05
CA GLY A 48 -12.03 10.91 -10.69
C GLY A 48 -13.14 9.85 -10.79
N VAL A 49 -13.43 9.18 -9.67
CA VAL A 49 -14.43 8.10 -9.58
C VAL A 49 -15.54 8.46 -8.59
N ASP A 50 -16.70 7.85 -8.73
CA ASP A 50 -17.77 7.98 -7.76
C ASP A 50 -17.68 6.85 -6.71
N PRO A 51 -17.32 7.17 -5.44
CA PRO A 51 -17.14 6.15 -4.40
C PRO A 51 -18.46 5.48 -3.96
N LYS A 52 -19.61 6.03 -4.33
CA LYS A 52 -20.92 5.42 -4.03
C LYS A 52 -21.24 4.25 -4.97
N ARG A 53 -20.60 4.20 -6.12
CA ARG A 53 -20.81 3.16 -7.12
C ARG A 53 -19.86 2.01 -6.91
N SER A 54 -20.40 0.82 -6.64
CA SER A 54 -19.60 -0.39 -6.41
C SER A 54 -18.80 -0.85 -7.63
N ASP A 55 -19.28 -0.55 -8.84
CA ASP A 55 -18.63 -0.83 -10.13
C ASP A 55 -17.39 0.05 -10.40
N GLN A 56 -17.30 1.20 -9.71
CA GLN A 56 -16.15 2.11 -9.78
C GLN A 56 -15.17 1.95 -8.62
N MET A 57 -15.38 0.96 -7.75
CA MET A 57 -14.47 0.72 -6.62
C MET A 57 -13.12 0.20 -7.08
N VAL A 58 -12.06 1.00 -6.86
CA VAL A 58 -10.69 0.67 -7.21
C VAL A 58 -10.01 -0.11 -6.10
N ARG A 59 -9.48 -1.27 -6.44
CA ARG A 59 -8.61 -2.10 -5.59
C ARG A 59 -7.54 -2.73 -6.45
N GLY A 60 -6.34 -2.79 -5.93
CA GLY A 60 -5.24 -3.41 -6.64
C GLY A 60 -4.05 -3.64 -5.72
N ASN A 61 -2.97 -4.01 -6.35
CA ASN A 61 -1.67 -4.14 -5.72
C ASN A 61 -0.61 -3.45 -6.59
N ALA A 62 0.50 -3.10 -5.97
CA ALA A 62 1.70 -2.66 -6.64
C ALA A 62 2.90 -3.34 -5.97
N VAL A 63 3.89 -3.73 -6.74
CA VAL A 63 5.13 -4.32 -6.24
C VAL A 63 6.19 -3.26 -6.35
N LEU A 64 6.62 -2.73 -5.20
CA LEU A 64 7.63 -1.68 -5.16
C LEU A 64 9.02 -2.27 -5.39
N PRO A 65 9.80 -1.78 -6.37
CA PRO A 65 11.13 -2.33 -6.68
C PRO A 65 12.09 -2.27 -5.50
N HIS A 66 12.05 -1.19 -4.71
CA HIS A 66 12.93 -1.00 -3.55
C HIS A 66 12.24 -1.33 -2.21
N GLY A 67 11.04 -1.94 -2.25
CA GLY A 67 10.29 -2.30 -1.06
C GLY A 67 9.76 -1.09 -0.28
N THR A 68 9.22 -1.35 0.91
CA THR A 68 8.65 -0.32 1.81
C THR A 68 9.56 0.02 2.99
N GLY A 69 10.72 -0.63 3.14
CA GLY A 69 11.61 -0.48 4.30
C GLY A 69 11.10 -1.17 5.58
N LYS A 70 9.98 -1.88 5.52
CA LYS A 70 9.45 -2.68 6.63
C LYS A 70 9.48 -4.16 6.27
N GLN A 71 10.11 -4.97 7.10
CA GLN A 71 10.00 -6.43 7.00
C GLN A 71 8.61 -6.86 7.46
N LYS A 72 7.83 -7.47 6.56
CA LYS A 72 6.49 -7.96 6.86
C LYS A 72 6.55 -9.40 7.34
N LYS A 73 5.91 -9.69 8.46
CA LYS A 73 5.67 -11.06 8.91
C LYS A 73 4.54 -11.66 8.08
N VAL A 74 4.82 -12.76 7.41
CA VAL A 74 3.87 -13.41 6.50
C VAL A 74 3.39 -14.74 7.09
N LEU A 75 2.07 -14.87 7.27
CA LEU A 75 1.39 -16.10 7.61
C LEU A 75 0.92 -16.80 6.33
N VAL A 76 1.30 -18.06 6.15
CA VAL A 76 0.81 -18.91 5.07
C VAL A 76 -0.14 -19.96 5.63
N LEU A 77 -1.37 -19.95 5.14
CA LEU A 77 -2.40 -20.92 5.47
C LEU A 77 -2.54 -21.93 4.33
N THR A 78 -2.13 -23.17 4.57
CA THR A 78 -2.16 -24.27 3.61
C THR A 78 -2.33 -25.60 4.32
N ILE A 79 -2.85 -26.61 3.60
CA ILE A 79 -2.98 -27.99 4.09
C ILE A 79 -1.82 -28.85 3.57
N GLU A 80 -1.51 -28.74 2.28
CA GLU A 80 -0.57 -29.65 1.62
C GLU A 80 0.84 -29.06 1.42
N LYS A 81 0.95 -27.71 1.27
CA LYS A 81 2.17 -27.03 0.85
C LYS A 81 2.99 -26.43 1.98
N GLU A 82 2.95 -27.01 3.18
CA GLU A 82 3.70 -26.48 4.33
C GLU A 82 5.21 -26.47 4.11
N LYS A 83 5.74 -27.55 3.50
CA LYS A 83 7.20 -27.68 3.24
C LYS A 83 7.70 -26.65 2.23
N GLU A 84 6.91 -26.37 1.19
CA GLU A 84 7.20 -25.36 0.18
C GLU A 84 7.18 -23.95 0.79
N ALA A 85 6.14 -23.64 1.59
CA ALA A 85 6.01 -22.37 2.26
C ALA A 85 7.17 -22.09 3.26
N LYS A 86 7.62 -23.11 4.00
CA LYS A 86 8.78 -23.00 4.89
C LYS A 86 10.09 -22.78 4.12
N LYS A 87 10.29 -23.49 3.01
CA LYS A 87 11.48 -23.30 2.13
C LYS A 87 11.50 -21.92 1.50
N ALA A 88 10.34 -21.37 1.11
CA ALA A 88 10.21 -20.03 0.57
C ALA A 88 10.39 -18.93 1.65
N GLY A 89 10.56 -19.32 2.92
CA GLY A 89 10.88 -18.42 4.02
C GLY A 89 9.65 -17.71 4.63
N ALA A 90 8.49 -18.34 4.68
CA ALA A 90 7.35 -17.83 5.43
C ALA A 90 7.65 -17.81 6.93
N ASP A 91 7.23 -16.75 7.63
CA ASP A 91 7.46 -16.62 9.09
C ASP A 91 6.57 -17.58 9.87
N PHE A 92 5.34 -17.74 9.43
CA PHE A 92 4.38 -18.67 10.02
C PHE A 92 3.72 -19.51 8.94
N VAL A 93 3.67 -20.83 9.15
CA VAL A 93 3.06 -21.76 8.21
C VAL A 93 2.22 -22.77 8.97
N GLY A 94 0.98 -22.97 8.55
CA GLY A 94 0.11 -23.99 9.10
C GLY A 94 -1.29 -23.96 8.52
N GLY A 95 -2.16 -24.82 9.06
CA GLY A 95 -3.52 -25.02 8.60
C GLY A 95 -4.56 -24.54 9.62
N VAL A 96 -5.39 -25.47 10.07
CA VAL A 96 -6.51 -25.21 10.99
C VAL A 96 -6.05 -24.69 12.35
N ASP A 97 -4.87 -25.12 12.81
CA ASP A 97 -4.30 -24.69 14.10
C ASP A 97 -4.12 -23.17 14.19
N TYR A 98 -3.65 -22.54 13.11
CA TYR A 98 -3.53 -21.09 13.07
C TYR A 98 -4.88 -20.38 12.95
N ILE A 99 -5.86 -21.01 12.32
CA ILE A 99 -7.25 -20.49 12.27
C ILE A 99 -7.82 -20.40 13.68
N GLU A 100 -7.59 -21.41 14.53
CA GLU A 100 -8.01 -21.39 15.93
C GLU A 100 -7.25 -20.34 16.76
N LYS A 101 -5.94 -20.19 16.55
CA LYS A 101 -5.13 -19.15 17.19
C LYS A 101 -5.64 -17.75 16.85
N ILE A 102 -5.96 -17.49 15.58
CA ILE A 102 -6.53 -16.22 15.13
C ILE A 102 -7.89 -15.97 15.77
N ARG A 103 -8.74 -17.01 15.88
CA ARG A 103 -10.04 -16.92 16.57
C ARG A 103 -9.87 -16.55 18.04
N LYS A 104 -8.81 -17.04 18.70
CA LYS A 104 -8.45 -16.69 20.09
C LYS A 104 -7.78 -15.32 20.22
N GLY A 105 -7.56 -14.58 19.11
CA GLY A 105 -7.04 -13.20 19.11
C GLY A 105 -5.57 -13.05 18.75
N TRP A 106 -4.86 -14.13 18.35
CA TRP A 106 -3.49 -14.01 17.88
C TRP A 106 -3.44 -13.37 16.47
N LEU A 107 -2.73 -12.26 16.33
CA LEU A 107 -2.66 -11.46 15.10
C LEU A 107 -1.26 -10.86 14.89
N ASP A 108 -0.20 -11.58 15.26
CA ASP A 108 1.19 -11.13 15.13
C ASP A 108 1.74 -11.41 13.71
N PHE A 109 1.04 -10.91 12.69
CA PHE A 109 1.44 -10.98 11.29
C PHE A 109 0.91 -9.77 10.52
N ASP A 110 1.64 -9.38 9.47
CA ASP A 110 1.30 -8.22 8.62
C ASP A 110 0.58 -8.62 7.32
N SER A 111 0.71 -9.88 6.89
CA SER A 111 0.08 -10.37 5.66
C SER A 111 -0.30 -11.84 5.77
N VAL A 112 -1.37 -12.23 5.07
CA VAL A 112 -1.84 -13.61 5.01
C VAL A 112 -1.91 -14.08 3.57
N ILE A 113 -1.29 -15.23 3.29
CA ILE A 113 -1.46 -15.97 2.04
C ILE A 113 -2.28 -17.21 2.35
N ALA A 114 -3.24 -17.56 1.51
CA ALA A 114 -4.04 -18.76 1.66
C ALA A 114 -4.15 -19.52 0.34
N THR A 115 -4.07 -20.85 0.41
CA THR A 115 -4.41 -21.70 -0.73
C THR A 115 -5.93 -21.79 -0.89
N PRO A 116 -6.45 -21.99 -2.11
CA PRO A 116 -7.90 -22.10 -2.35
C PRO A 116 -8.61 -23.13 -1.49
N GLU A 117 -7.94 -24.22 -1.15
CA GLU A 117 -8.46 -25.36 -0.37
C GLU A 117 -8.89 -24.93 1.04
N ILE A 118 -8.06 -24.16 1.74
CA ILE A 118 -8.30 -23.73 3.11
C ILE A 118 -9.24 -22.53 3.22
N MET A 119 -9.58 -21.90 2.09
CA MET A 119 -10.38 -20.67 2.08
C MET A 119 -11.74 -20.80 2.74
N LYS A 120 -12.37 -21.99 2.69
CA LYS A 120 -13.65 -22.25 3.37
C LYS A 120 -13.55 -21.99 4.88
N GLU A 121 -12.45 -22.42 5.49
CA GLU A 121 -12.19 -22.22 6.92
C GLU A 121 -11.76 -20.76 7.21
N VAL A 122 -10.91 -20.18 6.36
CA VAL A 122 -10.45 -18.78 6.48
C VAL A 122 -11.62 -17.80 6.37
N THR A 123 -12.64 -18.11 5.57
CA THR A 123 -13.84 -17.26 5.44
C THR A 123 -14.60 -17.10 6.76
N LYS A 124 -14.54 -18.08 7.65
CA LYS A 124 -15.12 -17.99 9.00
C LYS A 124 -14.45 -16.91 9.86
N LEU A 125 -13.21 -16.54 9.53
CA LEU A 125 -12.44 -15.46 10.17
C LEU A 125 -12.69 -14.08 9.54
N GLY A 126 -13.61 -13.96 8.58
CA GLY A 126 -13.89 -12.74 7.84
C GLY A 126 -14.17 -11.52 8.72
N LYS A 127 -14.84 -11.71 9.86
CA LYS A 127 -15.11 -10.64 10.85
C LYS A 127 -13.83 -10.11 11.52
N ILE A 128 -12.79 -10.94 11.66
CA ILE A 128 -11.51 -10.57 12.30
C ILE A 128 -10.54 -10.03 11.26
N LEU A 129 -10.27 -10.81 10.21
CA LEU A 129 -9.29 -10.48 9.17
C LEU A 129 -9.80 -9.38 8.23
N GLY A 130 -11.12 -9.35 7.95
CA GLY A 130 -11.72 -8.38 7.04
C GLY A 130 -11.64 -6.94 7.53
N VAL A 131 -11.91 -6.70 8.82
CA VAL A 131 -11.81 -5.36 9.44
C VAL A 131 -10.38 -4.82 9.40
N ARG A 132 -9.38 -5.70 9.52
CA ARG A 132 -7.95 -5.34 9.48
C ARG A 132 -7.37 -5.31 8.07
N GLY A 133 -8.15 -5.64 7.03
CA GLY A 133 -7.66 -5.69 5.65
C GLY A 133 -6.70 -6.85 5.36
N LEU A 134 -6.63 -7.86 6.24
CA LEU A 134 -5.74 -9.01 6.14
C LEU A 134 -6.39 -10.22 5.44
N MET A 135 -7.64 -10.10 5.01
CA MET A 135 -8.37 -11.19 4.34
C MET A 135 -7.75 -11.54 3.00
N PRO A 136 -7.33 -12.79 2.77
CA PRO A 136 -6.82 -13.23 1.47
C PRO A 136 -7.85 -13.02 0.36
N SER A 137 -7.38 -12.57 -0.81
CA SER A 137 -8.24 -12.31 -1.97
C SER A 137 -7.53 -12.63 -3.27
N PRO A 138 -8.20 -13.18 -4.30
CA PRO A 138 -7.62 -13.38 -5.60
C PRO A 138 -7.24 -12.05 -6.29
N LYS A 139 -8.01 -10.97 -6.05
CA LYS A 139 -7.73 -9.65 -6.60
C LYS A 139 -6.42 -9.03 -6.09
N THR A 140 -6.00 -9.36 -4.88
CA THR A 140 -4.73 -8.91 -4.29
C THR A 140 -3.61 -9.92 -4.49
N GLY A 141 -3.90 -11.08 -5.12
CA GLY A 141 -2.94 -12.15 -5.34
C GLY A 141 -2.44 -12.82 -4.06
N THR A 142 -3.21 -12.69 -2.96
CA THR A 142 -2.92 -13.34 -1.66
C THR A 142 -3.68 -14.65 -1.49
N MET A 143 -4.60 -14.97 -2.40
CA MET A 143 -5.22 -16.27 -2.56
C MET A 143 -4.69 -16.92 -3.84
N THR A 144 -3.77 -17.86 -3.71
CA THR A 144 -3.11 -18.51 -4.85
C THR A 144 -2.67 -19.93 -4.51
N ALA A 145 -2.57 -20.78 -5.52
CA ALA A 145 -1.97 -22.10 -5.42
C ALA A 145 -0.42 -22.03 -5.42
N ASP A 146 0.16 -20.96 -5.98
CA ASP A 146 1.59 -20.71 -6.03
C ASP A 146 2.04 -19.84 -4.86
N VAL A 147 2.33 -20.51 -3.76
CA VAL A 147 2.68 -19.86 -2.47
C VAL A 147 4.04 -19.18 -2.55
N GLU A 148 5.02 -19.81 -3.24
CA GLU A 148 6.39 -19.32 -3.32
C GLU A 148 6.44 -17.95 -4.03
N LYS A 149 5.78 -17.84 -5.19
CA LYS A 149 5.72 -16.60 -5.96
C LYS A 149 5.06 -15.47 -5.15
N ALA A 150 3.90 -15.75 -4.54
CA ALA A 150 3.18 -14.75 -3.74
C ALA A 150 4.00 -14.28 -2.53
N LEU A 151 4.71 -15.18 -1.88
CA LEU A 151 5.55 -14.87 -0.74
C LEU A 151 6.74 -13.99 -1.14
N ASN A 152 7.40 -14.33 -2.25
CA ASN A 152 8.50 -13.54 -2.81
C ASN A 152 8.03 -12.12 -3.20
N GLU A 153 6.84 -11.98 -3.80
CA GLU A 153 6.27 -10.67 -4.13
C GLU A 153 6.01 -9.83 -2.87
N ILE A 154 5.45 -10.43 -1.80
CA ILE A 154 5.18 -9.72 -0.54
C ILE A 154 6.47 -9.27 0.12
N LYS A 155 7.51 -10.13 0.13
CA LYS A 155 8.82 -9.80 0.67
C LYS A 155 9.56 -8.74 -0.15
N LYS A 156 9.38 -8.73 -1.46
CA LYS A 156 9.90 -7.67 -2.35
C LYS A 156 9.21 -6.32 -2.18
N GLY A 157 8.15 -6.23 -1.36
CA GLY A 157 7.49 -4.96 -1.08
C GLY A 157 6.14 -4.78 -1.78
N LYS A 158 5.42 -5.87 -2.04
CA LYS A 158 4.04 -5.79 -2.53
C LYS A 158 3.17 -5.05 -1.52
N ILE A 159 2.50 -4.02 -1.99
CA ILE A 159 1.50 -3.27 -1.23
C ILE A 159 0.13 -3.42 -1.87
N ASN A 160 -0.87 -3.53 -1.04
CA ASN A 160 -2.26 -3.55 -1.46
C ASN A 160 -2.86 -2.16 -1.25
N PHE A 161 -3.60 -1.68 -2.22
CA PHE A 161 -4.32 -0.42 -2.09
C PHE A 161 -5.81 -0.60 -2.35
N LYS A 162 -6.58 0.23 -1.69
CA LYS A 162 -8.03 0.27 -1.82
C LYS A 162 -8.48 1.72 -1.73
N MET A 163 -9.37 2.11 -2.62
CA MET A 163 -10.01 3.40 -2.59
C MET A 163 -10.85 3.59 -1.31
N ASP A 164 -10.76 4.74 -0.70
CA ASP A 164 -11.56 5.16 0.43
C ASP A 164 -12.97 5.65 0.01
N LYS A 165 -13.79 6.04 0.99
CA LYS A 165 -15.15 6.57 0.76
C LYS A 165 -15.17 7.95 0.10
N THR A 166 -14.05 8.63 -0.01
CA THR A 166 -13.89 9.97 -0.58
C THR A 166 -13.25 9.95 -1.97
N GLY A 167 -12.91 8.76 -2.48
CA GLY A 167 -12.32 8.58 -3.81
C GLY A 167 -10.81 8.73 -3.83
N ASN A 168 -10.14 8.59 -2.68
CA ASN A 168 -8.69 8.65 -2.57
C ASN A 168 -8.09 7.25 -2.39
N ILE A 169 -6.86 7.11 -2.84
CA ILE A 169 -6.00 5.94 -2.58
C ILE A 169 -4.78 6.44 -1.83
N HIS A 170 -4.40 5.71 -0.79
CA HIS A 170 -3.21 5.98 0.01
C HIS A 170 -2.27 4.78 -0.06
N GLY A 171 -0.97 5.06 -0.12
CA GLY A 171 0.07 4.04 -0.12
C GLY A 171 1.39 4.54 0.44
N VAL A 172 2.12 3.64 1.09
CA VAL A 172 3.48 3.91 1.55
C VAL A 172 4.45 3.60 0.42
N ILE A 173 5.28 4.56 0.02
CA ILE A 173 6.27 4.41 -1.05
C ILE A 173 7.67 4.09 -0.54
N GLY A 174 7.93 4.21 0.75
CA GLY A 174 9.20 3.87 1.37
C GLY A 174 9.42 4.59 2.68
N LYS A 175 10.68 4.59 3.14
CA LYS A 175 11.16 5.37 4.27
C LYS A 175 11.83 6.65 3.79
N VAL A 176 11.78 7.71 4.60
CA VAL A 176 12.46 8.97 4.29
C VAL A 176 13.98 8.80 4.19
N SER A 177 14.52 7.79 4.87
CA SER A 177 15.93 7.39 4.77
C SER A 177 16.35 6.80 3.42
N PHE A 178 15.41 6.44 2.53
CA PHE A 178 15.71 5.94 1.20
C PHE A 178 16.27 7.05 0.31
N ASP A 179 17.04 6.67 -0.72
CA ASP A 179 17.50 7.61 -1.73
C ASP A 179 16.33 8.20 -2.53
N ASP A 180 16.50 9.43 -3.04
CA ASP A 180 15.44 10.13 -3.78
C ASP A 180 15.02 9.38 -5.04
N GLU A 181 15.98 8.77 -5.74
CA GLU A 181 15.73 7.98 -6.94
C GLU A 181 14.87 6.74 -6.61
N ASN A 182 15.20 6.03 -5.52
CA ASN A 182 14.45 4.85 -5.08
C ASN A 182 12.99 5.21 -4.71
N LEU A 183 12.78 6.36 -4.05
CA LEU A 183 11.44 6.84 -3.72
C LEU A 183 10.66 7.27 -4.97
N CYS A 184 11.34 7.89 -5.95
CA CYS A 184 10.73 8.24 -7.25
C CYS A 184 10.28 6.98 -7.99
N GLU A 185 11.12 5.97 -8.10
CA GLU A 185 10.79 4.71 -8.79
C GLU A 185 9.63 4.00 -8.10
N ASN A 186 9.66 3.91 -6.77
CA ASN A 186 8.56 3.34 -5.99
C ASN A 186 7.25 4.11 -6.21
N ALA A 187 7.29 5.45 -6.24
CA ALA A 187 6.12 6.28 -6.48
C ALA A 187 5.55 6.07 -7.89
N LEU A 188 6.40 6.01 -8.91
CA LEU A 188 5.98 5.76 -10.28
C LEU A 188 5.37 4.37 -10.44
N GLU A 189 5.96 3.34 -9.83
CA GLU A 189 5.43 1.98 -9.88
C GLU A 189 4.08 1.85 -9.15
N PHE A 190 3.94 2.53 -8.01
CA PHE A 190 2.64 2.64 -7.33
C PHE A 190 1.58 3.27 -8.24
N LEU A 191 1.90 4.37 -8.90
CA LEU A 191 0.98 5.06 -9.80
C LEU A 191 0.64 4.23 -11.04
N ARG A 192 1.60 3.45 -11.59
CA ARG A 192 1.34 2.47 -12.66
C ARG A 192 0.33 1.41 -12.20
N GLY A 193 0.50 0.89 -10.98
CA GLY A 193 -0.46 -0.04 -10.37
C GLY A 193 -1.87 0.56 -10.25
N VAL A 194 -1.96 1.82 -9.83
CA VAL A 194 -3.24 2.54 -9.73
C VAL A 194 -3.87 2.75 -11.12
N LEU A 195 -3.09 3.10 -12.14
CA LEU A 195 -3.58 3.25 -13.52
C LEU A 195 -4.06 1.92 -14.10
N SER A 196 -3.34 0.83 -13.87
CA SER A 196 -3.72 -0.52 -14.34
C SER A 196 -5.02 -1.01 -13.69
N ALA A 197 -5.33 -0.55 -12.47
CA ALA A 197 -6.55 -0.87 -11.76
C ALA A 197 -7.75 0.00 -12.16
N ARG A 198 -7.63 0.86 -13.20
CA ARG A 198 -8.71 1.74 -13.65
C ARG A 198 -9.91 0.94 -14.14
N PRO A 199 -11.12 1.14 -13.58
CA PRO A 199 -12.33 0.52 -14.09
C PRO A 199 -12.72 1.07 -15.49
N PRO A 200 -13.20 0.22 -16.40
CA PRO A 200 -13.56 0.65 -17.77
C PRO A 200 -14.72 1.65 -17.82
N GLN A 201 -15.56 1.68 -16.80
CA GLN A 201 -16.70 2.59 -16.69
C GLN A 201 -16.30 4.04 -16.35
N VAL A 202 -15.06 4.29 -15.94
CA VAL A 202 -14.61 5.63 -15.55
C VAL A 202 -14.24 6.44 -16.78
N LYS A 203 -15.06 7.47 -17.06
CA LYS A 203 -14.85 8.43 -18.14
C LYS A 203 -14.12 9.68 -17.63
N GLY A 204 -13.37 10.33 -18.51
CA GLY A 204 -12.65 11.56 -18.19
C GLY A 204 -11.34 11.36 -17.44
N THR A 205 -10.93 12.40 -16.68
CA THR A 205 -9.64 12.41 -15.96
C THR A 205 -9.69 11.47 -14.77
N TYR A 206 -8.89 10.39 -14.80
CA TYR A 206 -8.87 9.37 -13.76
C TYR A 206 -8.09 9.83 -12.52
N ILE A 207 -6.85 10.33 -12.68
CA ILE A 207 -6.06 10.91 -11.59
C ILE A 207 -6.31 12.43 -11.59
N ARG A 208 -6.97 12.93 -10.55
CA ARG A 208 -7.28 14.36 -10.37
C ARG A 208 -6.21 15.12 -9.60
N GLY A 209 -5.47 14.43 -8.76
CA GLY A 209 -4.41 15.04 -7.98
C GLY A 209 -3.57 13.99 -7.27
N VAL A 210 -2.31 14.31 -7.07
CA VAL A 210 -1.35 13.50 -6.33
C VAL A 210 -0.70 14.38 -5.29
N SER A 211 -0.49 13.85 -4.09
CA SER A 211 0.27 14.51 -3.04
C SER A 211 1.16 13.50 -2.33
N ILE A 212 2.33 13.97 -1.90
CA ILE A 212 3.28 13.18 -1.12
C ILE A 212 3.44 13.86 0.23
N SER A 213 3.58 13.06 1.28
CA SER A 213 3.82 13.55 2.64
C SER A 213 4.71 12.58 3.41
N SER A 214 5.41 13.08 4.41
CA SER A 214 5.97 12.22 5.46
C SER A 214 4.91 11.95 6.53
N THR A 215 5.13 10.95 7.39
CA THR A 215 4.18 10.52 8.43
C THR A 215 3.69 11.68 9.30
N MET A 216 4.57 12.62 9.65
CA MET A 216 4.26 13.75 10.54
C MET A 216 4.37 15.10 9.83
N GLY A 217 4.61 15.11 8.53
CA GLY A 217 4.79 16.30 7.70
C GLY A 217 3.53 16.77 6.99
N PRO A 218 3.57 17.95 6.39
CA PRO A 218 2.51 18.45 5.52
C PRO A 218 2.53 17.76 4.16
N GLY A 219 1.37 17.74 3.48
CA GLY A 219 1.23 17.20 2.13
C GLY A 219 1.71 18.18 1.07
N ILE A 220 2.54 17.71 0.15
CA ILE A 220 3.07 18.44 -1.00
C ILE A 220 2.33 18.00 -2.26
N ARG A 221 1.81 18.96 -3.01
CA ARG A 221 1.07 18.68 -4.26
C ARG A 221 2.04 18.46 -5.41
N ILE A 222 1.84 17.38 -6.16
CA ILE A 222 2.65 17.01 -7.31
C ILE A 222 1.89 17.30 -8.61
N ASP A 223 2.59 17.76 -9.62
CA ASP A 223 1.99 18.00 -10.94
C ASP A 223 1.61 16.65 -11.59
N THR A 224 0.32 16.49 -11.87
CA THR A 224 -0.21 15.29 -12.50
C THR A 224 0.24 15.14 -13.96
N LYS A 225 0.60 16.24 -14.64
CA LYS A 225 1.10 16.20 -16.02
C LYS A 225 2.50 15.60 -16.09
N ASP A 226 3.38 16.00 -15.16
CA ASP A 226 4.72 15.45 -15.02
C ASP A 226 4.69 13.94 -14.77
N ILE A 227 3.84 13.51 -13.82
CA ILE A 227 3.61 12.09 -13.53
C ILE A 227 3.15 11.32 -14.76
N MET A 228 2.14 11.83 -15.47
CA MET A 228 1.59 11.13 -16.64
C MET A 228 2.59 11.07 -17.81
N ALA A 229 3.51 12.01 -17.91
CA ALA A 229 4.61 11.98 -18.88
C ALA A 229 5.67 10.92 -18.49
N ALA A 230 5.98 10.79 -17.20
CA ALA A 230 6.96 9.83 -16.69
C ALA A 230 6.47 8.37 -16.69
N ILE A 231 5.14 8.13 -16.72
CA ILE A 231 4.56 6.77 -16.73
C ILE A 231 4.41 6.22 -18.15
N LYS A 232 4.31 7.07 -19.17
CA LYS A 232 4.26 6.68 -20.59
C LYS A 232 5.57 6.06 -21.04
#